data_4617687a144e32838e54c822854404ea
#
_entry.id   4617687a144e32838e54c822854404ea
#
_cell.length_a   1.000
_cell.length_b   1.000
_cell.length_c   1.000
_cell.angle_alpha   90.00
_cell.angle_beta   90.00
_cell.angle_gamma   90.00
#
_symmetry.space_group_name_H-M   'P 1'
#
loop_
_entity.id
_entity.type
_entity.pdbx_description
1 polymer ?
#
loop_
_entity_poly.entity_id
_entity_poly.type
_entity_poly.pdbx_seq_one_letter_code
_entity_poly.pdbx_strand_id
1 'polypeptide(L)'
;MERSFNKYKIYPELGEFYYLNNQKIDAKNVWNNGLDIFKNNRSIYRLMISKYTKLGLDDELEKILKIGREKFGKSFLAYESGVYYQARRTYDKAMDQYILYLLYEPKQMGIIERRILLMSDEEESTPIIEKKLSLASENNPQKILNVLSQFYFKKQDYNQAFKMKKEWSTFDKIDYEE
;
A
#
# COMPACT_ATOMS: atom_id res chain seq x y z
N MET A 1 3.03 26.58 -25.58
CA MET A 1 3.15 25.08 -25.46
C MET A 1 2.95 24.53 -24.06
N GLU A 2 2.56 25.33 -23.07
CA GLU A 2 2.45 24.92 -21.64
C GLU A 2 1.08 24.36 -21.17
N ARG A 3 0.05 24.38 -21.99
CA ARG A 3 -1.33 23.98 -21.58
C ARG A 3 -1.63 22.48 -21.65
N SER A 4 -0.72 21.65 -22.16
CA SER A 4 -0.98 20.22 -22.35
C SER A 4 -0.68 19.34 -21.11
N PHE A 5 0.24 19.77 -20.26
CA PHE A 5 0.81 18.92 -19.19
C PHE A 5 -0.16 18.58 -18.03
N ASN A 6 -1.23 19.33 -17.82
CA ASN A 6 -2.13 19.16 -16.67
C ASN A 6 -3.55 18.68 -17.01
N LYS A 7 -3.83 18.33 -18.27
CA LYS A 7 -5.18 17.91 -18.68
C LYS A 7 -5.70 16.69 -17.94
N TYR A 8 -4.83 15.76 -17.54
CA TYR A 8 -5.22 14.57 -16.79
C TYR A 8 -5.87 14.90 -15.43
N LYS A 9 -5.57 16.05 -14.83
CA LYS A 9 -6.11 16.47 -13.52
C LYS A 9 -7.60 16.80 -13.59
N ILE A 10 -8.12 17.16 -14.75
CA ILE A 10 -9.52 17.57 -14.93
C ILE A 10 -10.46 16.39 -14.66
N TYR A 11 -10.10 15.18 -15.09
CA TYR A 11 -10.97 14.02 -15.02
C TYR A 11 -11.29 13.56 -13.57
N PRO A 12 -10.30 13.44 -12.66
CA PRO A 12 -10.61 13.15 -11.26
C PRO A 12 -11.51 14.21 -10.61
N GLU A 13 -11.25 15.49 -10.87
CA GLU A 13 -12.02 16.59 -10.29
C GLU A 13 -13.46 16.64 -10.84
N LEU A 14 -13.61 16.55 -12.16
CA LEU A 14 -14.91 16.57 -12.80
C LEU A 14 -15.77 15.36 -12.41
N GLY A 15 -15.16 14.18 -12.32
CA GLY A 15 -15.87 12.99 -11.85
C GLY A 15 -16.31 13.11 -10.39
N GLU A 16 -15.46 13.65 -9.50
CA GLU A 16 -15.86 13.95 -8.11
C GLU A 16 -17.04 14.95 -8.06
N PHE A 17 -17.00 16.00 -8.87
CA PHE A 17 -18.08 16.96 -9.00
C PHE A 17 -19.40 16.28 -9.37
N TYR A 18 -19.42 15.46 -10.43
CA TYR A 18 -20.61 14.70 -10.82
C TYR A 18 -21.08 13.75 -9.71
N TYR A 19 -20.17 13.06 -9.06
CA TYR A 19 -20.50 12.13 -7.99
C TYR A 19 -21.20 12.82 -6.82
N LEU A 20 -20.66 13.96 -6.36
CA LEU A 20 -21.22 14.76 -5.28
C LEU A 20 -22.59 15.37 -5.62
N ASN A 21 -22.86 15.60 -6.92
CA ASN A 21 -24.17 16.03 -7.43
C ASN A 21 -25.10 14.85 -7.74
N ASN A 22 -24.84 13.66 -7.20
CA ASN A 22 -25.64 12.44 -7.38
C ASN A 22 -25.72 11.92 -8.83
N GLN A 23 -24.87 12.40 -9.73
CA GLN A 23 -24.72 11.97 -11.12
C GLN A 23 -23.68 10.85 -11.23
N LYS A 24 -23.94 9.73 -10.58
CA LYS A 24 -22.94 8.64 -10.41
C LYS A 24 -22.51 7.99 -11.73
N ILE A 25 -23.43 7.93 -12.71
CA ILE A 25 -23.12 7.36 -14.04
C ILE A 25 -22.15 8.28 -14.79
N ASP A 26 -22.42 9.60 -14.78
CA ASP A 26 -21.56 10.59 -15.44
C ASP A 26 -20.18 10.66 -14.78
N ALA A 27 -20.13 10.60 -13.45
CA ALA A 27 -18.88 10.51 -12.72
C ALA A 27 -18.02 9.32 -13.18
N LYS A 28 -18.63 8.14 -13.28
CA LYS A 28 -17.95 6.92 -13.70
C LYS A 28 -17.48 7.01 -15.16
N ASN A 29 -18.29 7.55 -16.04
CA ASN A 29 -17.94 7.76 -17.45
C ASN A 29 -16.74 8.71 -17.58
N VAL A 30 -16.72 9.81 -16.85
CA VAL A 30 -15.62 10.79 -16.85
C VAL A 30 -14.34 10.16 -16.32
N TRP A 31 -14.40 9.44 -15.20
CA TRP A 31 -13.23 8.77 -14.64
C TRP A 31 -12.65 7.72 -15.58
N ASN A 32 -13.48 6.86 -16.17
CA ASN A 32 -13.06 5.85 -17.13
C ASN A 32 -12.43 6.50 -18.37
N ASN A 33 -13.05 7.53 -18.93
CA ASN A 33 -12.51 8.26 -20.07
C ASN A 33 -11.13 8.87 -19.75
N GLY A 34 -10.95 9.45 -18.57
CA GLY A 34 -9.66 9.96 -18.13
C GLY A 34 -8.59 8.87 -18.03
N LEU A 35 -8.94 7.70 -17.46
CA LEU A 35 -8.04 6.56 -17.36
C LEU A 35 -7.67 5.99 -18.73
N ASP A 36 -8.59 5.96 -19.69
CA ASP A 36 -8.34 5.48 -21.05
C ASP A 36 -7.41 6.41 -21.83
N ILE A 37 -7.67 7.72 -21.78
CA ILE A 37 -6.84 8.73 -22.46
C ILE A 37 -5.44 8.78 -21.86
N PHE A 38 -5.33 8.74 -20.55
CA PHE A 38 -4.06 8.89 -19.83
C PHE A 38 -3.56 7.58 -19.22
N LYS A 39 -3.88 6.45 -19.82
CA LYS A 39 -3.59 5.09 -19.32
C LYS A 39 -2.14 4.83 -18.93
N ASN A 40 -1.18 5.56 -19.49
CA ASN A 40 0.25 5.42 -19.20
C ASN A 40 0.79 6.50 -18.24
N ASN A 41 -0.07 7.37 -17.71
CA ASN A 41 0.31 8.43 -16.79
C ASN A 41 0.05 8.00 -15.34
N ARG A 42 1.11 7.69 -14.61
CA ARG A 42 1.04 7.28 -13.18
C ARG A 42 0.27 8.27 -12.30
N SER A 43 0.34 9.57 -12.64
CA SER A 43 -0.27 10.62 -11.81
C SER A 43 -1.80 10.58 -11.83
N ILE A 44 -2.43 10.19 -12.94
CA ILE A 44 -3.89 10.09 -12.96
C ILE A 44 -4.40 9.00 -12.02
N TYR A 45 -3.70 7.85 -11.95
CA TYR A 45 -4.06 6.77 -11.03
C TYR A 45 -3.98 7.22 -9.57
N ARG A 46 -2.91 7.97 -9.18
CA ARG A 46 -2.79 8.54 -7.83
C ARG A 46 -3.92 9.51 -7.50
N LEU A 47 -4.29 10.37 -8.45
CA LEU A 47 -5.40 11.31 -8.25
C LEU A 47 -6.74 10.57 -8.16
N MET A 48 -6.98 9.56 -9.00
CA MET A 48 -8.20 8.74 -8.91
C MET A 48 -8.30 8.02 -7.57
N ILE A 49 -7.22 7.38 -7.10
CA ILE A 49 -7.21 6.76 -5.76
C ILE A 49 -7.55 7.77 -4.68
N SER A 50 -6.96 8.96 -4.72
CA SER A 50 -7.28 10.02 -3.76
C SER A 50 -8.77 10.37 -3.75
N LYS A 51 -9.43 10.39 -4.92
CA LYS A 51 -10.88 10.63 -5.02
C LYS A 51 -11.69 9.44 -4.51
N TYR A 52 -11.34 8.23 -4.93
CA TYR A 52 -12.06 7.02 -4.52
C TYR A 52 -11.96 6.78 -3.01
N THR A 53 -10.78 6.99 -2.42
CA THR A 53 -10.60 6.86 -0.96
C THR A 53 -11.39 7.94 -0.19
N LYS A 54 -11.40 9.19 -0.68
CA LYS A 54 -12.20 10.28 -0.10
C LYS A 54 -13.69 9.99 -0.14
N LEU A 55 -14.18 9.40 -1.23
CA LEU A 55 -15.59 9.09 -1.46
C LEU A 55 -16.03 7.72 -0.92
N GLY A 56 -15.10 6.91 -0.39
CA GLY A 56 -15.38 5.58 0.13
C GLY A 56 -15.75 4.55 -0.97
N LEU A 57 -15.19 4.70 -2.17
CA LEU A 57 -15.48 3.85 -3.33
C LEU A 57 -14.54 2.65 -3.39
N ASP A 58 -14.72 1.70 -2.48
CA ASP A 58 -13.81 0.55 -2.31
C ASP A 58 -13.73 -0.33 -3.56
N ASP A 59 -14.84 -0.57 -4.26
CA ASP A 59 -14.86 -1.37 -5.50
C ASP A 59 -14.06 -0.71 -6.63
N GLU A 60 -14.17 0.61 -6.78
CA GLU A 60 -13.43 1.36 -7.79
C GLU A 60 -11.94 1.47 -7.40
N LEU A 61 -11.64 1.54 -6.10
CA LEU A 61 -10.29 1.48 -5.58
C LEU A 61 -9.61 0.14 -5.93
N GLU A 62 -10.25 -0.99 -5.66
CA GLU A 62 -9.71 -2.33 -5.99
C GLU A 62 -9.46 -2.50 -7.51
N LYS A 63 -10.39 -2.04 -8.33
CA LYS A 63 -10.24 -2.09 -9.80
C LYS A 63 -9.04 -1.28 -10.28
N ILE A 64 -8.87 -0.04 -9.80
CA ILE A 64 -7.77 0.82 -10.24
C ILE A 64 -6.41 0.32 -9.73
N LEU A 65 -6.36 -0.28 -8.53
CA LEU A 65 -5.17 -0.93 -8.02
C LEU A 65 -4.74 -2.09 -8.91
N LYS A 66 -5.69 -2.94 -9.32
CA LYS A 66 -5.41 -4.06 -10.23
C LYS A 66 -4.83 -3.56 -11.56
N ILE A 67 -5.53 -2.66 -12.25
CA ILE A 67 -5.09 -2.11 -13.54
C ILE A 67 -3.74 -1.40 -13.42
N GLY A 68 -3.56 -0.60 -12.37
CA GLY A 68 -2.33 0.13 -12.13
C GLY A 68 -1.13 -0.79 -11.89
N ARG A 69 -1.32 -1.89 -11.16
CA ARG A 69 -0.27 -2.87 -10.87
C ARG A 69 0.15 -3.69 -12.08
N GLU A 70 -0.78 -4.06 -12.94
CA GLU A 70 -0.48 -4.71 -14.20
C GLU A 70 0.43 -3.84 -15.08
N LYS A 71 0.28 -2.52 -15.01
CA LYS A 71 1.04 -1.56 -15.84
C LYS A 71 2.34 -1.06 -15.21
N PHE A 72 2.34 -0.81 -13.92
CA PHE A 72 3.39 -0.05 -13.26
C PHE A 72 4.19 -0.84 -12.21
N GLY A 73 3.83 -2.10 -12.00
CA GLY A 73 4.48 -3.00 -11.06
C GLY A 73 3.65 -3.29 -9.81
N LYS A 74 3.96 -4.41 -9.16
CA LYS A 74 3.17 -5.01 -8.07
C LYS A 74 2.96 -4.10 -6.86
N SER A 75 3.95 -3.26 -6.53
CA SER A 75 3.89 -2.32 -5.39
C SER A 75 3.21 -0.99 -5.73
N PHE A 76 2.81 -0.79 -6.99
CA PHE A 76 2.20 0.48 -7.39
C PHE A 76 0.99 0.81 -6.53
N LEU A 77 1.03 2.00 -5.89
CA LEU A 77 -0.01 2.51 -4.97
C LEU A 77 -0.23 1.67 -3.70
N ALA A 78 0.71 0.78 -3.36
CA ALA A 78 0.62 -0.03 -2.15
C ALA A 78 0.68 0.82 -0.87
N TYR A 79 1.50 1.87 -0.85
CA TYR A 79 1.56 2.79 0.28
C TYR A 79 0.23 3.51 0.49
N GLU A 80 -0.29 4.14 -0.55
CA GLU A 80 -1.52 4.95 -0.51
C GLU A 80 -2.73 4.09 -0.09
N SER A 81 -2.86 2.91 -0.67
CA SER A 81 -3.97 1.99 -0.32
C SER A 81 -3.81 1.38 1.08
N GLY A 82 -2.58 1.06 1.50
CA GLY A 82 -2.31 0.59 2.86
C GLY A 82 -2.71 1.61 3.93
N VAL A 83 -2.35 2.88 3.72
CA VAL A 83 -2.75 3.99 4.61
C VAL A 83 -4.27 4.14 4.67
N TYR A 84 -4.94 4.04 3.54
CA TYR A 84 -6.40 4.10 3.48
C TYR A 84 -7.06 2.98 4.27
N TYR A 85 -6.64 1.72 4.06
CA TYR A 85 -7.21 0.59 4.78
C TYR A 85 -6.89 0.63 6.28
N GLN A 86 -5.69 1.08 6.66
CA GLN A 86 -5.33 1.29 8.06
C GLN A 86 -6.25 2.32 8.73
N ALA A 87 -6.50 3.46 8.09
CA ALA A 87 -7.39 4.51 8.62
C ALA A 87 -8.84 4.03 8.82
N ARG A 88 -9.27 3.03 8.05
CA ARG A 88 -10.60 2.38 8.16
C ARG A 88 -10.59 1.15 9.05
N ARG A 89 -9.51 0.86 9.75
CA ARG A 89 -9.34 -0.33 10.58
C ARG A 89 -9.49 -1.67 9.83
N THR A 90 -9.34 -1.65 8.50
CA THR A 90 -9.34 -2.86 7.68
C THR A 90 -7.91 -3.43 7.64
N TYR A 91 -7.44 -3.87 8.80
CA TYR A 91 -6.03 -4.20 9.05
C TYR A 91 -5.51 -5.34 8.19
N ASP A 92 -6.34 -6.31 7.85
CA ASP A 92 -5.96 -7.41 6.95
C ASP A 92 -5.55 -6.88 5.57
N LYS A 93 -6.38 -6.03 4.96
CA LYS A 93 -6.07 -5.37 3.69
C LYS A 93 -4.89 -4.41 3.81
N ALA A 94 -4.78 -3.66 4.91
CA ALA A 94 -3.66 -2.76 5.14
C ALA A 94 -2.33 -3.53 5.15
N MET A 95 -2.27 -4.66 5.86
CA MET A 95 -1.08 -5.51 5.92
C MET A 95 -0.71 -6.11 4.56
N ASP A 96 -1.68 -6.55 3.75
CA ASP A 96 -1.41 -7.03 2.39
C ASP A 96 -0.70 -5.95 1.55
N GLN A 97 -1.12 -4.69 1.68
CA GLN A 97 -0.50 -3.57 0.98
C GLN A 97 0.90 -3.25 1.50
N TYR A 98 1.07 -3.25 2.81
CA TYR A 98 2.37 -2.97 3.43
C TYR A 98 3.39 -4.06 3.14
N ILE A 99 2.98 -5.32 3.12
CA ILE A 99 3.84 -6.43 2.71
C ILE A 99 4.26 -6.28 1.23
N LEU A 100 3.34 -5.97 0.32
CA LEU A 100 3.70 -5.68 -1.07
C LEU A 100 4.75 -4.57 -1.17
N TYR A 101 4.62 -3.52 -0.37
CA TYR A 101 5.59 -2.44 -0.35
C TYR A 101 6.96 -2.90 0.16
N LEU A 102 7.02 -3.62 1.28
CA LEU A 102 8.25 -4.17 1.84
C LEU A 102 8.98 -5.08 0.84
N LEU A 103 8.24 -5.86 0.06
CA LEU A 103 8.81 -6.81 -0.90
C LEU A 103 9.41 -6.14 -2.13
N TYR A 104 8.86 -5.01 -2.59
CA TYR A 104 9.20 -4.43 -3.90
C TYR A 104 9.79 -3.02 -3.84
N GLU A 105 9.82 -2.35 -2.67
CA GLU A 105 10.33 -0.99 -2.49
C GLU A 105 11.42 -0.91 -1.39
N PRO A 106 12.57 -1.56 -1.58
CA PRO A 106 13.57 -1.72 -0.51
C PRO A 106 14.13 -0.39 0.03
N LYS A 107 14.18 0.65 -0.79
CA LYS A 107 14.76 1.95 -0.39
C LYS A 107 13.92 2.73 0.64
N GLN A 108 12.67 2.36 0.85
CA GLN A 108 11.74 3.09 1.72
C GLN A 108 11.07 2.19 2.78
N MET A 109 11.67 1.05 3.09
CA MET A 109 11.10 0.06 4.02
C MET A 109 10.80 0.67 5.39
N GLY A 110 11.67 1.51 5.94
CA GLY A 110 11.52 2.10 7.27
C GLY A 110 10.22 2.91 7.49
N ILE A 111 9.65 3.47 6.41
CA ILE A 111 8.35 4.15 6.50
C ILE A 111 7.24 3.16 6.82
N ILE A 112 7.24 2.01 6.15
CA ILE A 112 6.23 0.96 6.34
C ILE A 112 6.44 0.23 7.67
N GLU A 113 7.67 -0.09 8.03
CA GLU A 113 8.01 -0.69 9.33
C GLU A 113 7.43 0.15 10.46
N ARG A 114 7.67 1.46 10.45
CA ARG A 114 7.09 2.38 11.44
C ARG A 114 5.56 2.34 11.45
N ARG A 115 4.90 2.28 10.28
CA ARG A 115 3.44 2.21 10.22
C ARG A 115 2.89 0.91 10.79
N ILE A 116 3.50 -0.21 10.48
CA ILE A 116 3.13 -1.52 11.03
C ILE A 116 3.29 -1.50 12.55
N LEU A 117 4.41 -0.97 13.05
CA LEU A 117 4.66 -0.88 14.49
C LEU A 117 3.68 0.07 15.19
N LEU A 118 3.33 1.21 14.59
CA LEU A 118 2.30 2.09 15.14
C LEU A 118 0.92 1.42 15.12
N MET A 119 0.58 0.74 14.02
CA MET A 119 -0.69 0.02 13.91
C MET A 119 -0.81 -1.09 14.96
N SER A 120 0.31 -1.70 15.40
CA SER A 120 0.30 -2.73 16.42
C SER A 120 -0.09 -2.25 17.84
N ASP A 121 -0.26 -0.94 18.06
CA ASP A 121 -0.82 -0.39 19.29
C ASP A 121 -2.34 -0.65 19.39
N GLU A 122 -3.01 -0.89 18.29
CA GLU A 122 -4.41 -1.28 18.24
C GLU A 122 -4.53 -2.79 18.52
N GLU A 123 -5.26 -3.18 19.55
CA GLU A 123 -5.37 -4.57 20.01
C GLU A 123 -5.88 -5.50 18.89
N GLU A 124 -6.89 -5.05 18.12
CA GLU A 124 -7.48 -5.81 17.03
C GLU A 124 -6.50 -6.10 15.88
N SER A 125 -5.48 -5.27 15.69
CA SER A 125 -4.51 -5.41 14.61
C SER A 125 -3.40 -6.41 14.92
N THR A 126 -3.08 -6.59 16.20
CA THR A 126 -1.93 -7.40 16.66
C THR A 126 -1.92 -8.82 16.08
N PRO A 127 -2.98 -9.64 16.18
CA PRO A 127 -2.98 -10.99 15.65
C PRO A 127 -2.90 -11.02 14.12
N ILE A 128 -3.43 -9.99 13.45
CA ILE A 128 -3.37 -9.86 11.98
C ILE A 128 -1.94 -9.57 11.53
N ILE A 129 -1.27 -8.63 12.19
CA ILE A 129 0.13 -8.27 11.90
C ILE A 129 1.03 -9.48 12.07
N GLU A 130 0.94 -10.15 13.22
CA GLU A 130 1.73 -11.34 13.50
C GLU A 130 1.56 -12.42 12.45
N LYS A 131 0.32 -12.81 12.16
CA LYS A 131 0.00 -13.81 11.16
C LYS A 131 0.54 -13.45 9.78
N LYS A 132 0.29 -12.21 9.32
CA LYS A 132 0.68 -11.75 7.98
C LYS A 132 2.19 -11.64 7.82
N LEU A 133 2.91 -11.12 8.82
CA LEU A 133 4.36 -11.03 8.78
C LEU A 133 5.00 -12.42 8.86
N SER A 134 4.51 -13.31 9.73
CA SER A 134 5.01 -14.68 9.84
C SER A 134 4.88 -15.42 8.50
N LEU A 135 3.70 -15.39 7.88
CA LEU A 135 3.47 -16.01 6.58
C LEU A 135 4.35 -15.41 5.46
N ALA A 136 4.53 -14.09 5.46
CA ALA A 136 5.37 -13.43 4.47
C ALA A 136 6.86 -13.74 4.66
N SER A 137 7.30 -13.97 5.90
CA SER A 137 8.70 -14.30 6.22
C SER A 137 9.12 -15.68 5.72
N GLU A 138 8.20 -16.64 5.61
CA GLU A 138 8.50 -17.98 5.07
C GLU A 138 9.10 -17.94 3.67
N ASN A 139 8.62 -17.04 2.82
CA ASN A 139 9.06 -16.90 1.44
C ASN A 139 10.04 -15.75 1.19
N ASN A 140 10.13 -14.79 2.12
CA ASN A 140 10.95 -13.59 1.97
C ASN A 140 11.61 -13.19 3.30
N PRO A 141 12.38 -14.08 3.93
CA PRO A 141 12.91 -13.86 5.27
C PRO A 141 13.78 -12.60 5.37
N GLN A 142 14.68 -12.39 4.42
CA GLN A 142 15.59 -11.23 4.40
C GLN A 142 14.89 -9.88 4.42
N LYS A 143 13.67 -9.78 3.88
CA LYS A 143 12.89 -8.52 3.81
C LYS A 143 11.91 -8.36 4.96
N ILE A 144 11.49 -9.44 5.59
CA ILE A 144 10.38 -9.43 6.55
C ILE A 144 10.83 -9.68 8.00
N LEU A 145 11.84 -10.53 8.21
CA LEU A 145 12.25 -10.92 9.58
C LEU A 145 12.68 -9.73 10.45
N ASN A 146 13.26 -8.67 9.86
CA ASN A 146 13.64 -7.50 10.64
C ASN A 146 12.40 -6.79 11.22
N VAL A 147 11.37 -6.55 10.41
CA VAL A 147 10.15 -5.91 10.91
C VAL A 147 9.37 -6.82 11.87
N LEU A 148 9.37 -8.13 11.63
CA LEU A 148 8.77 -9.12 12.54
C LEU A 148 9.49 -9.14 13.89
N SER A 149 10.83 -9.08 13.90
CA SER A 149 11.63 -8.95 15.13
C SER A 149 11.28 -7.67 15.90
N GLN A 150 11.18 -6.54 15.24
CA GLN A 150 10.79 -5.27 15.87
C GLN A 150 9.36 -5.32 16.42
N PHE A 151 8.44 -5.99 15.72
CA PHE A 151 7.08 -6.20 16.20
C PHE A 151 7.06 -7.00 17.49
N TYR A 152 7.75 -8.15 17.57
CA TYR A 152 7.85 -8.95 18.81
C TYR A 152 8.55 -8.18 19.93
N PHE A 153 9.60 -7.42 19.61
CA PHE A 153 10.27 -6.58 20.60
C PHE A 153 9.30 -5.55 21.20
N LYS A 154 8.51 -4.88 20.37
CA LYS A 154 7.50 -3.93 20.83
C LYS A 154 6.41 -4.60 21.69
N LYS A 155 6.06 -5.85 21.39
CA LYS A 155 5.11 -6.66 22.17
C LYS A 155 5.74 -7.29 23.43
N GLN A 156 7.00 -6.99 23.70
CA GLN A 156 7.77 -7.53 24.84
C GLN A 156 7.99 -9.05 24.79
N ASP A 157 7.77 -9.69 23.65
CA ASP A 157 8.20 -11.06 23.40
C ASP A 157 9.66 -11.08 22.93
N TYR A 158 10.57 -10.89 23.88
CA TYR A 158 12.00 -10.77 23.59
C TYR A 158 12.60 -12.06 23.06
N ASN A 159 12.03 -13.21 23.38
CA ASN A 159 12.51 -14.50 22.88
C ASN A 159 12.27 -14.63 21.37
N GLN A 160 11.04 -14.33 20.92
CA GLN A 160 10.74 -14.33 19.49
C GLN A 160 11.48 -13.20 18.78
N ALA A 161 11.56 -12.01 19.35
CA ALA A 161 12.30 -10.89 18.79
C ALA A 161 13.76 -11.27 18.52
N PHE A 162 14.44 -11.89 19.51
CA PHE A 162 15.82 -12.32 19.36
C PHE A 162 15.98 -13.43 18.31
N LYS A 163 15.08 -14.42 18.31
CA LYS A 163 15.08 -15.50 17.32
C LYS A 163 14.98 -14.95 15.89
N MET A 164 14.01 -14.09 15.61
CA MET A 164 13.82 -13.48 14.29
C MET A 164 15.01 -12.60 13.90
N LYS A 165 15.57 -11.84 14.84
CA LYS A 165 16.72 -10.99 14.58
C LYS A 165 17.99 -11.79 14.27
N LYS A 166 18.21 -12.87 15.00
CA LYS A 166 19.33 -13.79 14.76
C LYS A 166 19.23 -14.43 13.37
N GLU A 167 18.04 -14.90 13.00
CA GLU A 167 17.82 -15.46 11.67
C GLU A 167 18.02 -14.41 10.58
N TRP A 168 17.45 -13.22 10.73
CA TRP A 168 17.65 -12.12 9.78
C TRP A 168 19.12 -11.78 9.58
N SER A 169 19.93 -11.76 10.64
CA SER A 169 21.36 -11.44 10.56
C SER A 169 22.18 -12.43 9.73
N THR A 170 21.66 -13.62 9.43
CA THR A 170 22.32 -14.56 8.53
C THR A 170 22.24 -14.13 7.07
N PHE A 171 21.18 -13.40 6.70
CA PHE A 171 20.99 -12.85 5.36
C PHE A 171 21.75 -11.54 5.16
N ASP A 172 21.87 -10.70 6.19
CA ASP A 172 22.53 -9.39 6.12
C ASP A 172 24.06 -9.51 5.91
N LYS A 173 24.65 -10.64 6.32
CA LYS A 173 26.09 -10.90 6.15
C LYS A 173 26.48 -11.32 4.72
N ILE A 174 25.54 -11.82 3.94
CA ILE A 174 25.79 -12.31 2.58
C ILE A 174 25.99 -11.15 1.60
N ASP A 175 25.35 -10.00 1.83
CA ASP A 175 25.42 -8.82 0.96
C ASP A 175 26.75 -8.04 1.08
N TYR A 176 27.66 -8.38 2.00
CA TYR A 176 28.95 -7.73 2.18
C TYR A 176 30.14 -8.53 1.61
N GLU A 177 29.89 -9.74 1.08
CA GLU A 177 30.95 -10.62 0.55
C GLU A 177 30.93 -10.76 -1.00
N GLU A 178 30.03 -10.07 -1.70
CA GLU A 178 30.02 -9.91 -3.16
C GLU A 178 30.47 -8.50 -3.59
#